data_cd6c638b9e5c3ad130bf6e721879c78c
#
_entry.id   cd6c638b9e5c3ad130bf6e721879c78c
#
_cell.length_a   1.000
_cell.length_b   1.000
_cell.length_c   1.000
_cell.angle_alpha   90.00
_cell.angle_beta   90.00
_cell.angle_gamma   90.00
#
_symmetry.space_group_name_H-M   'P 1'
#
loop_
_entity.id
_entity.type
_entity.pdbx_description
1 polymer ?
#
loop_
_entity_poly.entity_id
_entity_poly.type
_entity_poly.pdbx_seq_one_letter_code
_entity_poly.pdbx_strand_id
1 'polypeptide(L)'
;MSQKDYKKYKKIISQMVASCQIREWEPENATVSESIENVENTENNDLTIRGTLLDRESESAVYNDITGLLNERYDLLNELLSAWNSTVDSKDSLSVNLPDGRETVMYRVKVADSWDYYEQKAEDIYDDIYIQEVFTPCYLGKLYDEVDGKLYRMEADGFAWSIDENSIKIWKQDWGNRYIVTAKEQNEMTTDVLFIIRKEDTDNKYEIVDEVEMN
;
A
#
# COMPACT_ATOMS: atom_id res chain seq x y z
N MET A 1 7.46 -21.92 -10.60
CA MET A 1 6.03 -21.88 -10.19
C MET A 1 5.16 -22.13 -11.41
N SER A 2 4.08 -22.90 -11.31
CA SER A 2 3.19 -23.10 -12.45
C SER A 2 2.22 -21.90 -12.58
N GLN A 3 1.77 -21.62 -13.83
CA GLN A 3 0.78 -20.55 -14.10
C GLN A 3 -0.54 -20.76 -13.32
N LYS A 4 -0.80 -21.97 -12.84
CA LYS A 4 -1.96 -22.35 -12.04
C LYS A 4 -1.79 -21.95 -10.57
N ASP A 5 -0.58 -22.06 -10.05
CA ASP A 5 -0.25 -21.63 -8.69
C ASP A 5 -0.28 -20.11 -8.58
N TYR A 6 0.27 -19.40 -9.58
CA TYR A 6 0.20 -17.96 -9.70
C TYR A 6 -1.23 -17.40 -9.60
N LYS A 7 -2.19 -17.94 -10.39
CA LYS A 7 -3.59 -17.50 -10.31
C LYS A 7 -4.22 -17.72 -8.95
N LYS A 8 -3.80 -18.77 -8.23
CA LYS A 8 -4.29 -19.09 -6.89
C LYS A 8 -3.77 -18.06 -5.86
N TYR A 9 -2.48 -17.74 -5.91
CA TYR A 9 -1.85 -16.76 -4.99
C TYR A 9 -2.34 -15.34 -5.27
N LYS A 10 -2.45 -14.92 -6.53
CA LYS A 10 -3.04 -13.63 -6.90
C LYS A 10 -4.45 -13.48 -6.34
N LYS A 11 -5.27 -14.52 -6.44
CA LYS A 11 -6.62 -14.52 -5.87
C LYS A 11 -6.61 -14.41 -4.34
N ILE A 12 -5.64 -15.00 -3.67
CA ILE A 12 -5.49 -14.92 -2.21
C ILE A 12 -5.07 -13.50 -1.81
N ILE A 13 -4.05 -12.93 -2.45
CA ILE A 13 -3.60 -11.56 -2.17
C ILE A 13 -4.71 -10.55 -2.49
N SER A 14 -5.34 -10.63 -3.66
CA SER A 14 -6.48 -9.76 -3.99
C SER A 14 -7.68 -9.95 -3.04
N GLN A 15 -7.93 -11.17 -2.55
CA GLN A 15 -8.97 -11.40 -1.54
C GLN A 15 -8.54 -10.92 -0.15
N MET A 16 -7.25 -10.94 0.16
CA MET A 16 -6.70 -10.38 1.39
C MET A 16 -6.82 -8.86 1.37
N VAL A 17 -6.45 -8.20 0.28
CA VAL A 17 -6.62 -6.76 0.08
C VAL A 17 -8.11 -6.42 0.06
N ALA A 18 -8.93 -7.13 -0.72
CA ALA A 18 -10.37 -6.89 -0.78
C ALA A 18 -11.11 -7.21 0.53
N SER A 19 -10.61 -8.10 1.39
CA SER A 19 -11.21 -8.35 2.72
C SER A 19 -10.82 -7.31 3.76
N CYS A 20 -9.82 -6.48 3.46
CA CYS A 20 -9.48 -5.27 4.22
C CYS A 20 -10.24 -4.04 3.69
N GLN A 21 -10.77 -4.10 2.49
CA GLN A 21 -11.70 -3.11 1.99
C GLN A 21 -13.06 -3.36 2.64
N ILE A 22 -13.66 -2.28 3.15
CA ILE A 22 -15.06 -2.16 3.57
C ILE A 22 -15.34 -2.67 4.99
N ARG A 23 -14.98 -1.88 5.98
CA ARG A 23 -16.05 -1.37 6.84
C ARG A 23 -16.41 0.00 6.30
N GLU A 24 -17.68 0.20 5.98
CA GLU A 24 -18.25 1.53 5.84
C GLU A 24 -17.86 2.31 7.11
N TRP A 25 -16.80 3.10 6.96
CA TRP A 25 -16.44 4.05 8.00
C TRP A 25 -17.36 5.23 7.82
N GLU A 26 -18.37 5.34 8.68
CA GLU A 26 -19.11 6.58 8.88
C GLU A 26 -18.32 7.45 9.86
N PRO A 27 -17.59 8.47 9.41
CA PRO A 27 -16.97 9.41 10.33
C PRO A 27 -18.05 10.29 10.93
N GLU A 28 -18.21 10.22 12.23
CA GLU A 28 -18.89 11.27 12.98
C GLU A 28 -18.12 12.60 12.86
N ASN A 29 -18.11 13.28 11.73
CA ASN A 29 -17.57 14.61 11.45
C ASN A 29 -16.35 14.73 10.53
N ALA A 30 -16.07 13.82 9.63
CA ALA A 30 -15.11 14.09 8.57
C ALA A 30 -15.65 13.66 7.20
N THR A 31 -15.76 14.62 6.33
CA THR A 31 -16.23 14.61 4.96
C THR A 31 -15.35 13.80 3.98
N VAL A 32 -14.93 12.58 4.33
CA VAL A 32 -14.23 11.68 3.39
C VAL A 32 -15.21 11.10 2.37
N SER A 33 -16.47 10.90 2.74
CA SER A 33 -17.52 10.51 1.78
C SER A 33 -17.71 11.53 0.65
N GLU A 34 -17.45 12.83 0.90
CA GLU A 34 -17.54 13.86 -0.14
C GLU A 34 -16.41 13.79 -1.17
N SER A 35 -15.24 13.23 -0.85
CA SER A 35 -14.14 13.11 -1.82
C SER A 35 -14.35 11.97 -2.81
N ILE A 36 -15.05 10.90 -2.40
CA ILE A 36 -15.40 9.79 -3.30
C ILE A 36 -16.72 10.08 -4.05
N GLU A 37 -17.68 10.79 -3.45
CA GLU A 37 -18.89 11.25 -4.14
C GLU A 37 -18.59 12.25 -5.28
N ASN A 38 -17.40 12.82 -5.30
CA ASN A 38 -16.94 13.71 -6.36
C ASN A 38 -16.35 13.01 -7.59
N VAL A 39 -16.38 11.67 -7.62
CA VAL A 39 -16.05 10.87 -8.78
C VAL A 39 -17.35 10.56 -9.52
N GLU A 40 -17.72 11.37 -10.51
CA GLU A 40 -18.82 11.05 -11.42
C GLU A 40 -18.36 9.95 -12.39
N ASN A 41 -18.92 8.77 -12.21
CA ASN A 41 -18.76 7.66 -13.13
C ASN A 41 -19.65 7.96 -14.37
N THR A 42 -19.07 8.48 -15.43
CA THR A 42 -19.78 8.55 -16.71
C THR A 42 -19.77 7.16 -17.36
N GLU A 43 -20.81 6.81 -18.09
CA GLU A 43 -21.04 5.50 -18.74
C GLU A 43 -19.92 5.02 -19.69
N ASN A 44 -18.80 5.76 -19.79
CA ASN A 44 -17.63 5.47 -20.62
C ASN A 44 -16.37 5.07 -19.83
N ASN A 45 -16.47 4.66 -18.56
CA ASN A 45 -15.32 4.28 -17.71
C ASN A 45 -14.23 5.39 -17.56
N ASP A 46 -14.50 6.63 -17.89
CA ASP A 46 -13.57 7.74 -17.63
C ASP A 46 -13.82 8.29 -16.22
N LEU A 47 -12.88 8.00 -15.33
CA LEU A 47 -12.85 8.54 -13.97
C LEU A 47 -12.66 10.06 -14.04
N THR A 48 -13.68 10.83 -13.66
CA THR A 48 -13.58 12.29 -13.59
C THR A 48 -13.11 12.71 -12.20
N ILE A 49 -11.85 13.12 -12.08
CA ILE A 49 -11.28 13.62 -10.83
C ILE A 49 -11.51 15.13 -10.74
N ARG A 50 -12.15 15.59 -9.65
CA ARG A 50 -12.27 17.01 -9.35
C ARG A 50 -10.96 17.55 -8.78
N GLY A 51 -10.73 18.85 -8.98
CA GLY A 51 -9.52 19.53 -8.53
C GLY A 51 -8.74 20.13 -9.69
N THR A 52 -7.65 20.82 -9.39
CA THR A 52 -6.76 21.41 -10.38
C THR A 52 -5.66 20.44 -10.74
N LEU A 53 -5.64 19.95 -11.97
CA LEU A 53 -4.53 19.15 -12.49
C LEU A 53 -3.27 20.04 -12.50
N LEU A 54 -2.25 19.61 -11.79
CA LEU A 54 -0.98 20.32 -11.71
C LEU A 54 -0.18 20.13 -13.00
N ASP A 55 0.49 21.19 -13.42
CA ASP A 55 1.46 21.11 -14.50
C ASP A 55 2.83 20.69 -13.95
N ARG A 56 3.42 19.66 -14.54
CA ARG A 56 4.63 19.01 -14.03
C ARG A 56 5.86 19.93 -14.03
N GLU A 57 5.96 20.83 -15.00
CA GLU A 57 7.13 21.72 -15.12
C GLU A 57 7.05 22.86 -14.09
N SER A 58 5.89 23.50 -13.98
CA SER A 58 5.69 24.62 -13.06
C SER A 58 5.58 24.18 -11.59
N GLU A 59 5.08 22.98 -11.31
CA GLU A 59 4.89 22.43 -9.96
C GLU A 59 5.87 21.26 -9.66
N SER A 60 7.07 21.36 -10.23
CA SER A 60 8.08 20.28 -10.15
C SER A 60 8.45 19.88 -8.73
N ALA A 61 8.43 20.80 -7.76
CA ALA A 61 8.70 20.49 -6.36
C ALA A 61 7.65 19.52 -5.79
N VAL A 62 6.35 19.80 -6.01
CA VAL A 62 5.25 18.91 -5.57
C VAL A 62 5.35 17.55 -6.25
N TYR A 63 5.64 17.52 -7.55
CA TYR A 63 5.84 16.26 -8.28
C TYR A 63 7.00 15.45 -7.72
N ASN A 64 8.13 16.07 -7.40
CA ASN A 64 9.31 15.38 -6.86
C ASN A 64 9.02 14.82 -5.47
N ASP A 65 8.39 15.60 -4.59
CA ASP A 65 8.05 15.17 -3.22
C ASP A 65 7.08 13.98 -3.25
N ILE A 66 6.01 14.07 -4.05
CA ILE A 66 5.02 12.99 -4.17
C ILE A 66 5.62 11.74 -4.85
N THR A 67 6.43 11.92 -5.90
CA THR A 67 7.13 10.78 -6.53
C THR A 67 8.07 10.10 -5.56
N GLY A 68 8.80 10.89 -4.73
CA GLY A 68 9.65 10.37 -3.66
C GLY A 68 8.86 9.51 -2.68
N LEU A 69 7.74 10.04 -2.17
CA LEU A 69 6.84 9.31 -1.26
C LEU A 69 6.34 7.98 -1.87
N LEU A 70 5.93 8.00 -3.13
CA LEU A 70 5.46 6.78 -3.80
C LEU A 70 6.60 5.76 -3.97
N ASN A 71 7.81 6.19 -4.29
CA ASN A 71 8.97 5.30 -4.38
C ASN A 71 9.29 4.67 -3.02
N GLU A 72 9.28 5.44 -1.92
CA GLU A 72 9.48 4.92 -0.56
C GLU A 72 8.40 3.88 -0.19
N ARG A 73 7.13 4.11 -0.59
CA ARG A 73 6.06 3.12 -0.45
C ARG A 73 6.39 1.81 -1.18
N TYR A 74 6.84 1.89 -2.43
CA TYR A 74 7.16 0.67 -3.19
C TYR A 74 8.39 -0.04 -2.65
N ASP A 75 9.38 0.69 -2.15
CA ASP A 75 10.53 0.11 -1.48
C ASP A 75 10.11 -0.66 -0.21
N LEU A 76 9.23 -0.08 0.60
CA LEU A 76 8.67 -0.75 1.78
C LEU A 76 7.88 -2.01 1.38
N LEU A 77 6.99 -1.93 0.40
CA LEU A 77 6.22 -3.09 -0.06
C LEU A 77 7.11 -4.18 -0.66
N ASN A 78 8.16 -3.80 -1.39
CA ASN A 78 9.12 -4.75 -1.92
C ASN A 78 9.90 -5.45 -0.81
N GLU A 79 10.27 -4.75 0.25
CA GLU A 79 10.91 -5.36 1.42
C GLU A 79 9.96 -6.32 2.14
N LEU A 80 8.70 -5.91 2.32
CA LEU A 80 7.67 -6.72 2.96
C LEU A 80 7.29 -7.97 2.15
N LEU A 81 7.15 -7.85 0.84
CA LEU A 81 6.48 -8.85 0.02
C LEU A 81 7.43 -9.61 -0.92
N SER A 82 8.49 -8.98 -1.44
CA SER A 82 9.29 -9.56 -2.52
C SER A 82 10.75 -9.87 -2.16
N ALA A 83 11.38 -9.14 -1.27
CA ALA A 83 12.82 -9.28 -0.99
C ALA A 83 13.18 -10.51 -0.13
N TRP A 84 12.65 -11.69 -0.48
CA TRP A 84 12.74 -12.93 0.30
C TRP A 84 14.18 -13.26 0.71
N ASN A 85 15.07 -13.44 -0.25
CA ASN A 85 16.43 -13.95 0.03
C ASN A 85 17.28 -12.96 0.86
N SER A 86 17.00 -11.69 0.79
CA SER A 86 17.73 -10.67 1.55
C SER A 86 17.18 -10.47 2.97
N THR A 87 15.90 -10.70 3.17
CA THR A 87 15.20 -10.37 4.41
C THR A 87 14.98 -11.54 5.36
N VAL A 88 15.03 -12.79 4.88
CA VAL A 88 14.79 -13.97 5.75
C VAL A 88 15.98 -14.91 5.88
N ASP A 89 16.04 -15.63 7.00
CA ASP A 89 16.93 -16.76 7.21
C ASP A 89 16.17 -18.08 7.00
N SER A 90 16.42 -18.73 5.88
CA SER A 90 15.76 -20.00 5.54
C SER A 90 16.16 -21.18 6.43
N LYS A 91 17.17 -21.01 7.31
CA LYS A 91 17.60 -22.04 8.26
C LYS A 91 16.94 -21.92 9.63
N ASP A 92 16.35 -20.77 9.93
CA ASP A 92 15.58 -20.53 11.16
C ASP A 92 14.10 -20.42 10.78
N SER A 93 13.33 -21.48 11.04
CA SER A 93 11.94 -21.59 10.63
C SER A 93 11.04 -22.20 11.69
N LEU A 94 9.75 -21.85 11.64
CA LEU A 94 8.69 -22.34 12.50
C LEU A 94 7.56 -22.96 11.66
N SER A 95 7.02 -24.10 12.10
CA SER A 95 5.73 -24.59 11.59
C SER A 95 4.60 -23.98 12.39
N VAL A 96 3.64 -23.36 11.71
CA VAL A 96 2.46 -22.75 12.33
C VAL A 96 1.18 -23.27 11.69
N ASN A 97 0.12 -23.39 12.49
CA ASN A 97 -1.20 -23.74 11.99
C ASN A 97 -1.99 -22.46 11.71
N LEU A 98 -2.44 -22.31 10.48
CA LEU A 98 -3.33 -21.22 10.09
C LEU A 98 -4.74 -21.42 10.67
N PRO A 99 -5.55 -20.33 10.78
CA PRO A 99 -6.92 -20.42 11.29
C PRO A 99 -7.84 -21.37 10.51
N ASP A 100 -7.51 -21.64 9.25
CA ASP A 100 -8.24 -22.61 8.38
C ASP A 100 -7.76 -24.06 8.55
N GLY A 101 -6.86 -24.32 9.50
CA GLY A 101 -6.32 -25.64 9.84
C GLY A 101 -5.19 -26.10 8.92
N ARG A 102 -4.72 -25.29 7.99
CA ARG A 102 -3.54 -25.62 7.18
C ARG A 102 -2.27 -25.33 7.97
N GLU A 103 -1.29 -26.21 7.82
CA GLU A 103 0.06 -25.98 8.31
C GLU A 103 0.85 -25.17 7.27
N THR A 104 1.60 -24.16 7.73
CA THR A 104 2.53 -23.39 6.92
C THR A 104 3.86 -23.24 7.65
N VAL A 105 4.89 -22.82 6.92
CA VAL A 105 6.21 -22.56 7.49
C VAL A 105 6.47 -21.06 7.44
N MET A 106 6.92 -20.52 8.55
CA MET A 106 7.40 -19.16 8.66
C MET A 106 8.90 -19.14 8.87
N TYR A 107 9.57 -18.15 8.33
CA TYR A 107 11.02 -18.02 8.37
C TYR A 107 11.43 -16.73 9.10
N ARG A 108 12.51 -16.82 9.85
CA ARG A 108 13.07 -15.73 10.63
C ARG A 108 13.40 -14.53 9.75
N VAL A 109 12.89 -13.35 10.10
CA VAL A 109 13.27 -12.08 9.48
C VAL A 109 14.64 -11.64 10.01
N LYS A 110 15.59 -11.37 9.11
CA LYS A 110 16.97 -10.98 9.48
C LYS A 110 17.11 -9.51 9.83
N VAL A 111 16.29 -8.67 9.24
CA VAL A 111 16.43 -7.20 9.32
C VAL A 111 15.69 -6.59 10.49
N ALA A 112 14.79 -7.36 11.12
CA ALA A 112 13.95 -6.90 12.21
C ALA A 112 13.66 -8.01 13.22
N ASP A 113 13.48 -7.62 14.48
CA ASP A 113 13.06 -8.52 15.56
C ASP A 113 11.59 -8.37 15.93
N SER A 114 10.98 -7.22 15.58
CA SER A 114 9.57 -6.90 15.86
C SER A 114 8.88 -6.18 14.68
N TRP A 115 7.58 -6.06 14.77
CA TRP A 115 6.75 -5.29 13.83
C TRP A 115 7.10 -3.81 13.85
N ASP A 116 7.55 -3.27 14.98
CA ASP A 116 7.88 -1.85 15.17
C ASP A 116 8.82 -1.33 14.07
N TYR A 117 9.72 -2.19 13.56
CA TYR A 117 10.62 -1.82 12.48
C TYR A 117 9.86 -1.43 11.21
N TYR A 118 8.84 -2.18 10.84
CA TYR A 118 8.04 -1.90 9.65
C TYR A 118 7.00 -0.79 9.90
N GLU A 119 6.44 -0.73 11.11
CA GLU A 119 5.53 0.35 11.50
C GLU A 119 6.24 1.70 11.50
N GLN A 120 7.45 1.81 12.01
CA GLN A 120 8.26 3.03 11.94
C GLN A 120 8.56 3.46 10.50
N LYS A 121 8.83 2.52 9.60
CA LYS A 121 8.96 2.86 8.17
C LYS A 121 7.65 3.30 7.55
N ALA A 122 6.53 2.70 7.97
CA ALA A 122 5.21 3.08 7.47
C ALA A 122 4.80 4.49 7.95
N GLU A 123 5.22 4.93 9.14
CA GLU A 123 5.00 6.28 9.68
C GLU A 123 5.59 7.38 8.80
N ASP A 124 6.62 7.07 8.01
CA ASP A 124 7.19 8.02 7.06
C ASP A 124 6.38 8.15 5.76
N ILE A 125 5.46 7.22 5.50
CA ILE A 125 4.75 7.06 4.23
C ILE A 125 3.24 7.30 4.38
N TYR A 126 2.64 6.75 5.43
CA TYR A 126 1.21 6.70 5.63
C TYR A 126 0.77 7.51 6.86
N ASP A 127 -0.47 7.94 6.85
CA ASP A 127 -1.05 8.51 8.06
C ASP A 127 -1.34 7.42 9.13
N ASP A 128 -1.45 7.86 10.39
CA ASP A 128 -1.66 6.96 11.54
C ASP A 128 -2.89 6.07 11.40
N ILE A 129 -3.97 6.61 10.80
CA ILE A 129 -5.23 5.86 10.63
C ILE A 129 -5.02 4.74 9.61
N TYR A 130 -4.35 5.04 8.49
CA TYR A 130 -4.05 4.03 7.49
C TYR A 130 -3.15 2.92 8.05
N ILE A 131 -2.16 3.29 8.87
CA ILE A 131 -1.28 2.31 9.51
C ILE A 131 -2.09 1.37 10.41
N GLN A 132 -2.94 1.90 11.27
CA GLN A 132 -3.71 1.12 12.24
C GLN A 132 -4.79 0.26 11.59
N GLU A 133 -5.50 0.79 10.60
CA GLU A 133 -6.68 0.14 10.02
C GLU A 133 -6.36 -0.74 8.81
N VAL A 134 -5.27 -0.43 8.08
CA VAL A 134 -4.94 -1.10 6.83
C VAL A 134 -3.55 -1.75 6.88
N PHE A 135 -2.50 -0.96 7.10
CA PHE A 135 -1.13 -1.46 6.96
C PHE A 135 -0.81 -2.58 7.96
N THR A 136 -0.96 -2.32 9.26
CA THR A 136 -0.64 -3.31 10.29
C THR A 136 -1.53 -4.57 10.17
N PRO A 137 -2.86 -4.51 10.10
CA PRO A 137 -3.67 -5.72 10.01
C PRO A 137 -3.57 -6.45 8.66
N CYS A 138 -3.34 -5.73 7.55
CA CYS A 138 -3.37 -6.34 6.22
C CYS A 138 -2.01 -6.88 5.77
N TYR A 139 -0.93 -6.23 6.13
CA TYR A 139 0.41 -6.67 5.76
C TYR A 139 1.10 -7.41 6.92
N LEU A 140 1.26 -6.76 8.07
CA LEU A 140 1.99 -7.38 9.19
C LEU A 140 1.19 -8.53 9.81
N GLY A 141 -0.03 -8.29 10.24
CA GLY A 141 -0.85 -9.28 10.94
C GLY A 141 -1.23 -10.52 10.14
N LYS A 142 -1.03 -10.52 8.82
CA LYS A 142 -1.32 -11.70 7.97
C LYS A 142 -0.09 -12.45 7.52
N LEU A 143 1.04 -11.77 7.38
CA LEU A 143 2.26 -12.35 6.80
C LEU A 143 3.35 -12.57 7.82
N TYR A 144 3.27 -11.90 8.96
CA TYR A 144 4.30 -11.89 9.98
C TYR A 144 3.74 -12.35 11.32
N ASP A 145 4.60 -12.92 12.16
CA ASP A 145 4.29 -13.28 13.55
C ASP A 145 5.52 -13.07 14.42
N GLU A 146 5.30 -12.65 15.66
CA GLU A 146 6.35 -12.51 16.67
C GLU A 146 6.33 -13.68 17.63
N VAL A 147 7.40 -14.44 17.66
CA VAL A 147 7.54 -15.60 18.53
C VAL A 147 8.87 -15.51 19.30
N ASP A 148 8.79 -15.53 20.61
CA ASP A 148 9.95 -15.48 21.52
C ASP A 148 10.90 -14.28 21.24
N GLY A 149 10.31 -13.11 20.94
CA GLY A 149 11.06 -11.87 20.67
C GLY A 149 11.82 -11.89 19.33
N LYS A 150 11.32 -12.67 18.39
CA LYS A 150 11.82 -12.73 17.02
C LYS A 150 10.67 -12.62 16.04
N LEU A 151 10.88 -11.90 14.95
CA LEU A 151 9.93 -11.75 13.87
C LEU A 151 10.10 -12.86 12.83
N TYR A 152 9.01 -13.51 12.49
CA TYR A 152 8.93 -14.51 11.43
C TYR A 152 7.97 -14.09 10.35
N ARG A 153 8.24 -14.52 9.12
CA ARG A 153 7.42 -14.20 7.95
C ARG A 153 7.03 -15.46 7.18
N MET A 154 5.77 -15.54 6.75
CA MET A 154 5.34 -16.56 5.80
C MET A 154 6.05 -16.39 4.45
N GLU A 155 6.26 -17.49 3.74
CA GLU A 155 6.72 -17.45 2.36
C GLU A 155 5.69 -16.72 1.51
N ALA A 156 6.10 -15.61 0.93
CA ALA A 156 5.32 -14.88 -0.05
C ALA A 156 6.13 -14.83 -1.35
N ASP A 157 5.56 -15.34 -2.42
CA ASP A 157 6.09 -15.19 -3.76
C ASP A 157 5.72 -13.77 -4.24
N GLY A 158 6.45 -12.78 -3.77
CA GLY A 158 6.25 -11.40 -4.16
C GLY A 158 7.02 -11.05 -5.43
N PHE A 159 6.38 -10.36 -6.34
CA PHE A 159 7.04 -9.70 -7.46
C PHE A 159 7.51 -8.33 -7.01
N ALA A 160 8.59 -7.84 -7.63
CA ALA A 160 9.00 -6.47 -7.42
C ALA A 160 7.93 -5.52 -7.99
N TRP A 161 7.54 -4.56 -7.17
CA TRP A 161 6.56 -3.54 -7.49
C TRP A 161 7.28 -2.23 -7.77
N SER A 162 6.83 -1.51 -8.77
CA SER A 162 7.34 -0.17 -9.09
C SER A 162 6.23 0.69 -9.67
N ILE A 163 6.49 1.99 -9.78
CA ILE A 163 5.60 2.94 -10.40
C ILE A 163 6.20 3.45 -11.71
N ASP A 164 5.38 3.63 -12.74
CA ASP A 164 5.78 4.40 -13.91
C ASP A 164 5.66 5.89 -13.60
N GLU A 165 6.78 6.51 -13.25
CA GLU A 165 6.84 7.92 -12.88
C GLU A 165 6.29 8.85 -13.98
N ASN A 166 6.36 8.45 -15.26
CA ASN A 166 5.82 9.24 -16.36
C ASN A 166 4.29 9.21 -16.42
N SER A 167 3.67 8.21 -15.81
CA SER A 167 2.21 8.08 -15.72
C SER A 167 1.59 8.90 -14.60
N ILE A 168 2.40 9.42 -13.67
CA ILE A 168 1.91 10.18 -12.51
C ILE A 168 1.18 11.44 -12.96
N LYS A 169 -0.06 11.58 -12.50
CA LYS A 169 -0.86 12.79 -12.62
C LYS A 169 -1.34 13.20 -11.23
N ILE A 170 -1.24 14.49 -10.91
CA ILE A 170 -1.53 15.04 -9.59
C ILE A 170 -2.61 16.10 -9.71
N TRP A 171 -3.72 15.93 -8.99
CA TRP A 171 -4.79 16.93 -8.86
C TRP A 171 -4.77 17.50 -7.45
N LYS A 172 -4.52 18.81 -7.34
CA LYS A 172 -4.68 19.54 -6.08
C LYS A 172 -6.16 19.77 -5.83
N GLN A 173 -6.62 19.38 -4.64
CA GLN A 173 -7.98 19.59 -4.22
C GLN A 173 -8.17 21.04 -3.72
N ASP A 174 -9.40 21.57 -3.87
CA ASP A 174 -9.73 22.94 -3.45
C ASP A 174 -9.80 23.10 -1.92
N TRP A 175 -9.66 22.00 -1.17
CA TRP A 175 -9.78 21.94 0.29
C TRP A 175 -8.76 21.00 0.92
N GLY A 176 -8.31 21.35 2.13
CA GLY A 176 -7.64 20.46 3.07
C GLY A 176 -6.24 19.99 2.71
N ASN A 177 -5.43 20.75 1.97
CA ASN A 177 -4.05 20.37 1.59
C ASN A 177 -3.94 18.93 1.03
N ARG A 178 -4.95 18.52 0.24
CA ARG A 178 -5.06 17.17 -0.31
C ARG A 178 -4.76 17.14 -1.79
N TYR A 179 -4.23 15.99 -2.20
CA TYR A 179 -3.91 15.67 -3.58
C TYR A 179 -4.51 14.31 -3.93
N ILE A 180 -5.12 14.22 -5.10
CA ILE A 180 -5.44 12.93 -5.71
C ILE A 180 -4.35 12.65 -6.74
N VAL A 181 -3.75 11.49 -6.66
CA VAL A 181 -2.67 11.07 -7.54
C VAL A 181 -3.09 9.81 -8.24
N THR A 182 -3.01 9.79 -9.57
CA THR A 182 -3.13 8.55 -10.33
C THR A 182 -1.78 8.20 -10.94
N ALA A 183 -1.52 6.92 -11.01
CA ALA A 183 -0.30 6.40 -11.61
C ALA A 183 -0.51 4.98 -12.13
N LYS A 184 0.45 4.49 -12.92
CA LYS A 184 0.51 3.09 -13.33
C LYS A 184 1.50 2.35 -12.47
N GLU A 185 1.00 1.37 -11.74
CA GLU A 185 1.81 0.41 -11.04
C GLU A 185 2.28 -0.67 -11.99
N GLN A 186 3.55 -1.01 -11.88
CA GLN A 186 4.19 -2.05 -12.69
C GLN A 186 4.59 -3.22 -11.79
N ASN A 187 4.01 -4.36 -12.07
CA ASN A 187 4.46 -5.68 -11.64
C ASN A 187 4.42 -6.60 -12.88
N GLU A 188 4.05 -7.86 -12.78
CA GLU A 188 3.80 -8.71 -13.96
C GLU A 188 2.69 -8.17 -14.90
N MET A 189 1.83 -7.30 -14.37
CA MET A 189 0.78 -6.60 -15.13
C MET A 189 0.81 -5.12 -14.75
N THR A 190 0.41 -4.26 -15.68
CA THR A 190 0.23 -2.84 -15.40
C THR A 190 -1.17 -2.62 -14.84
N THR A 191 -1.26 -1.99 -13.67
CA THR A 191 -2.52 -1.65 -13.02
C THR A 191 -2.57 -0.14 -12.78
N ASP A 192 -3.71 0.48 -13.07
CA ASP A 192 -3.93 1.87 -12.69
C ASP A 192 -4.25 1.94 -11.19
N VAL A 193 -3.59 2.86 -10.49
CA VAL A 193 -3.77 3.07 -9.05
C VAL A 193 -4.07 4.53 -8.75
N LEU A 194 -4.87 4.76 -7.72
CA LEU A 194 -5.21 6.07 -7.21
C LEU A 194 -4.77 6.16 -5.75
N PHE A 195 -4.09 7.25 -5.40
CA PHE A 195 -3.71 7.59 -4.04
C PHE A 195 -4.39 8.88 -3.60
N ILE A 196 -4.85 8.90 -2.38
CA ILE A 196 -5.23 10.13 -1.67
C ILE A 196 -4.06 10.51 -0.78
N ILE A 197 -3.47 11.67 -1.04
CA ILE A 197 -2.29 12.17 -0.33
C ILE A 197 -2.67 13.45 0.40
N ARG A 198 -2.27 13.56 1.66
CA ARG A 198 -2.38 14.76 2.49
C ARG A 198 -1.01 15.40 2.66
N LYS A 199 -0.95 16.73 2.64
CA LYS A 199 0.21 17.47 3.07
C LYS A 199 -0.01 17.99 4.48
N GLU A 200 0.84 17.59 5.42
CA GLU A 200 0.78 18.08 6.79
C GLU A 200 1.15 19.57 6.88
N ASP A 201 0.43 20.32 7.72
CA ASP A 201 0.65 21.75 7.88
C ASP A 201 1.89 22.08 8.73
N THR A 202 2.30 21.14 9.60
CA THR A 202 3.33 21.37 10.62
C THR A 202 4.75 21.27 10.09
N ASP A 203 5.00 20.27 9.25
CA ASP A 203 6.36 19.95 8.76
C ASP A 203 6.46 19.86 7.23
N ASN A 204 5.38 20.18 6.52
CA ASN A 204 5.26 20.06 5.07
C ASN A 204 5.43 18.62 4.53
N LYS A 205 5.31 17.60 5.36
CA LYS A 205 5.40 16.21 4.98
C LYS A 205 4.16 15.80 4.18
N TYR A 206 4.35 14.94 3.18
CA TYR A 206 3.26 14.29 2.46
C TYR A 206 3.05 12.89 3.01
N GLU A 207 1.79 12.48 3.16
CA GLU A 207 1.40 11.17 3.67
C GLU A 207 0.29 10.58 2.82
N ILE A 208 0.34 9.27 2.57
CA ILE A 208 -0.74 8.54 1.92
C ILE A 208 -1.83 8.27 2.95
N VAL A 209 -3.03 8.76 2.67
CA VAL A 209 -4.22 8.61 3.51
C VAL A 209 -5.06 7.43 3.07
N ASP A 210 -5.05 7.14 1.76
CA ASP A 210 -5.80 6.02 1.17
C ASP A 210 -5.24 5.66 -0.21
N GLU A 211 -5.48 4.43 -0.64
CA GLU A 211 -5.09 3.94 -1.96
C GLU A 211 -6.09 2.94 -2.53
N VAL A 212 -6.33 3.01 -3.83
CA VAL A 212 -7.31 2.18 -4.53
C VAL A 212 -6.77 1.69 -5.88
N GLU A 213 -6.82 0.39 -6.14
CA GLU A 213 -6.63 -0.15 -7.49
C GLU A 213 -7.86 0.21 -8.35
N MET A 214 -7.62 0.83 -9.50
CA MET A 214 -8.65 1.16 -10.47
C MET A 214 -8.77 0.01 -11.49
N ASN A 215 -9.93 -0.66 -11.51
CA ASN A 215 -10.24 -1.76 -12.44
C ASN A 215 -10.89 -1.26 -13.72
#